data_2b11e933be3e9a9d6db5f37a512a017b
#
_entry.id   2b11e933be3e9a9d6db5f37a512a017b
#
_cell.length_a   1.000
_cell.length_b   1.000
_cell.length_c   1.000
_cell.angle_alpha   90.00
_cell.angle_beta   90.00
_cell.angle_gamma   90.00
#
_symmetry.space_group_name_H-M   'P 1'
#
loop_
_entity.id
_entity.type
_entity.pdbx_description
1 polymer ?
#
loop_
_entity_poly.entity_id
_entity_poly.type
_entity_poly.pdbx_seq_one_letter_code
_entity_poly.pdbx_strand_id
1 'polypeptide(L)'
;MLLEPITRTMIKIGLIILCANNVTVAQSQQVTMEIVMLFDVPYVGPINREQKIIFGPNMRHSVETTKAERFYARMFVNESKGKIIDNNSNKYWKYDIEDKEYWAVPFEKALYKKDTTTTENDDDPVEDISRTDKNDVVIFGKQSNKWVTTFTSAKGNRLILEEWSVPELPALRLADSLNRALELELGKPDSIITPMGKGFSSMMINIRDVPYKLDQIPGEIIKASIKSYKKDERKPNFSMGIKITRLDSETLNMNNFRVPKEYISIKK
;
A
#
# COMPACT_ATOMS: atom_id res chain seq x y z
N MET A 1 22.96 39.39 -37.12
CA MET A 1 22.72 39.32 -35.66
C MET A 1 21.22 39.33 -35.35
N LEU A 2 20.42 38.41 -35.93
CA LEU A 2 18.96 38.35 -35.81
C LEU A 2 18.42 36.93 -35.66
N LEU A 3 19.27 35.92 -35.42
CA LEU A 3 18.88 34.51 -35.31
C LEU A 3 18.77 33.97 -33.85
N GLU A 4 19.28 34.68 -32.87
CA GLU A 4 19.24 34.24 -31.47
C GLU A 4 17.86 34.27 -30.78
N PRO A 5 16.95 35.24 -31.03
CA PRO A 5 15.65 35.24 -30.33
C PRO A 5 14.69 34.15 -30.81
N ILE A 6 14.79 33.71 -32.07
CA ILE A 6 13.90 32.69 -32.65
C ILE A 6 14.21 31.30 -32.10
N THR A 7 15.50 30.96 -31.95
CA THR A 7 15.92 29.65 -31.38
C THR A 7 15.54 29.52 -29.92
N ARG A 8 15.65 30.58 -29.11
CA ARG A 8 15.25 30.55 -27.68
C ARG A 8 13.74 30.38 -27.50
N THR A 9 12.93 30.97 -28.41
CA THR A 9 11.47 30.85 -28.36
C THR A 9 11.03 29.43 -28.78
N MET A 10 11.64 28.86 -29.83
CA MET A 10 11.36 27.49 -30.27
C MET A 10 11.73 26.44 -29.20
N ILE A 11 12.85 26.61 -28.47
CA ILE A 11 13.24 25.70 -27.38
C ILE A 11 12.24 25.75 -26.22
N LYS A 12 11.75 26.95 -25.87
CA LYS A 12 10.73 27.11 -24.82
C LYS A 12 9.39 26.47 -25.18
N ILE A 13 8.95 26.62 -26.43
CA ILE A 13 7.70 26.01 -26.92
C ILE A 13 7.87 24.48 -26.97
N GLY A 14 9.00 23.96 -27.43
CA GLY A 14 9.28 22.54 -27.45
C GLY A 14 9.29 21.92 -26.04
N LEU A 15 9.85 22.63 -25.03
CA LEU A 15 9.87 22.17 -23.64
C LEU A 15 8.47 22.16 -23.00
N ILE A 16 7.64 23.16 -23.31
CA ILE A 16 6.25 23.24 -22.82
C ILE A 16 5.41 22.10 -23.42
N ILE A 17 5.58 21.79 -24.70
CA ILE A 17 4.85 20.71 -25.38
C ILE A 17 5.28 19.33 -24.81
N LEU A 18 6.57 19.13 -24.51
CA LEU A 18 7.07 17.91 -23.88
C LEU A 18 6.53 17.73 -22.44
N CYS A 19 6.47 18.79 -21.64
CA CYS A 19 5.90 18.74 -20.29
C CYS A 19 4.37 18.50 -20.34
N ALA A 20 3.64 19.14 -21.27
CA ALA A 20 2.21 18.94 -21.41
C ALA A 20 1.85 17.51 -21.85
N ASN A 21 2.62 16.89 -22.74
CA ASN A 21 2.38 15.52 -23.17
C ASN A 21 2.64 14.51 -22.06
N ASN A 22 3.63 14.71 -21.18
CA ASN A 22 3.87 13.82 -20.05
C ASN A 22 2.77 13.91 -18.98
N VAL A 23 2.22 15.09 -18.72
CA VAL A 23 1.10 15.26 -17.77
C VAL A 23 -0.18 14.64 -18.34
N THR A 24 -0.43 14.76 -19.65
CA THR A 24 -1.63 14.19 -20.27
C THR A 24 -1.60 12.66 -20.31
N VAL A 25 -0.44 12.05 -20.51
CA VAL A 25 -0.29 10.58 -20.49
C VAL A 25 -0.53 10.01 -19.08
N ALA A 26 -0.02 10.65 -18.03
CA ALA A 26 -0.25 10.21 -16.65
C ALA A 26 -1.74 10.32 -16.25
N GLN A 27 -2.46 11.33 -16.74
CA GLN A 27 -3.90 11.51 -16.47
C GLN A 27 -4.80 10.50 -17.17
N SER A 28 -4.32 9.82 -18.21
CA SER A 28 -5.08 8.83 -18.97
C SER A 28 -4.86 7.39 -18.56
N GLN A 29 -4.09 7.13 -17.51
CA GLN A 29 -3.74 5.80 -17.04
C GLN A 29 -4.36 5.49 -15.68
N GLN A 30 -4.63 4.21 -15.46
CA GLN A 30 -4.97 3.64 -14.16
C GLN A 30 -4.05 2.47 -13.86
N VAL A 31 -3.93 2.13 -12.58
CA VAL A 31 -3.19 0.95 -12.13
C VAL A 31 -4.11 0.06 -11.32
N THR A 32 -4.16 -1.22 -11.68
CA THR A 32 -4.81 -2.26 -10.89
C THR A 32 -3.75 -3.02 -10.11
N MET A 33 -3.91 -3.08 -8.79
CA MET A 33 -3.05 -3.82 -7.88
C MET A 33 -3.88 -4.80 -7.05
N GLU A 34 -3.45 -6.06 -6.99
CA GLU A 34 -4.03 -7.07 -6.10
C GLU A 34 -3.01 -7.47 -5.05
N ILE A 35 -3.46 -7.51 -3.80
CA ILE A 35 -2.64 -7.80 -2.63
C ILE A 35 -3.30 -8.93 -1.86
N VAL A 36 -2.48 -9.89 -1.44
CA VAL A 36 -2.89 -10.93 -0.48
C VAL A 36 -2.15 -10.71 0.82
N MET A 37 -2.89 -10.69 1.91
CA MET A 37 -2.36 -10.61 3.27
C MET A 37 -2.79 -11.87 4.03
N LEU A 38 -1.85 -12.49 4.71
CA LEU A 38 -2.07 -13.65 5.56
C LEU A 38 -1.70 -13.27 6.99
N PHE A 39 -2.60 -13.49 7.91
CA PHE A 39 -2.38 -13.26 9.33
C PHE A 39 -2.56 -14.59 10.06
N ASP A 40 -1.66 -14.91 10.97
CA ASP A 40 -1.88 -15.98 11.93
C ASP A 40 -1.90 -15.37 13.33
N VAL A 41 -3.10 -15.28 13.88
CA VAL A 41 -3.35 -14.59 15.14
C VAL A 41 -3.64 -15.65 16.22
N PRO A 42 -3.00 -15.56 17.41
CA PRO A 42 -3.29 -16.46 18.52
C PRO A 42 -4.80 -16.54 18.78
N TYR A 43 -5.27 -17.77 19.02
CA TYR A 43 -6.68 -18.11 19.28
C TYR A 43 -7.64 -17.96 18.09
N VAL A 44 -7.45 -16.97 17.21
CA VAL A 44 -8.28 -16.75 16.01
C VAL A 44 -7.86 -17.69 14.88
N GLY A 45 -6.56 -17.93 14.71
CA GLY A 45 -5.96 -18.73 13.65
C GLY A 45 -5.72 -17.96 12.37
N PRO A 46 -5.52 -18.67 11.25
CA PRO A 46 -5.23 -18.04 9.97
C PRO A 46 -6.41 -17.22 9.44
N ILE A 47 -6.10 -16.01 8.99
CA ILE A 47 -7.01 -15.09 8.29
C ILE A 47 -6.37 -14.74 6.97
N ASN A 48 -7.10 -14.92 5.88
CA ASN A 48 -6.73 -14.45 4.55
C ASN A 48 -7.50 -13.18 4.23
N ARG A 49 -6.79 -12.13 3.79
CA ARG A 49 -7.37 -10.89 3.29
C ARG A 49 -6.85 -10.65 1.87
N GLU A 50 -7.77 -10.60 0.93
CA GLU A 50 -7.51 -10.24 -0.45
C GLU A 50 -7.98 -8.80 -0.69
N GLN A 51 -7.13 -7.99 -1.28
CA GLN A 51 -7.45 -6.62 -1.60
C GLN A 51 -7.14 -6.33 -3.06
N LYS A 52 -8.12 -5.81 -3.79
CA LYS A 52 -7.94 -5.24 -5.13
C LYS A 52 -8.09 -3.73 -5.03
N ILE A 53 -7.09 -3.01 -5.53
CA ILE A 53 -7.10 -1.54 -5.55
C ILE A 53 -6.91 -1.08 -6.99
N ILE A 54 -7.74 -0.15 -7.42
CA ILE A 54 -7.60 0.54 -8.70
C ILE A 54 -7.31 2.00 -8.40
N PHE A 55 -6.17 2.48 -8.85
CA PHE A 55 -5.72 3.86 -8.74
C PHE A 55 -5.96 4.57 -10.06
N GLY A 56 -6.66 5.70 -10.02
CA GLY A 56 -6.84 6.61 -11.15
C GLY A 56 -6.51 8.04 -10.74
N PRO A 57 -6.50 9.00 -11.69
CA PRO A 57 -6.26 10.41 -11.39
C PRO A 57 -7.29 10.95 -10.40
N ASN A 58 -6.85 11.27 -9.19
CA ASN A 58 -7.68 11.73 -8.06
C ASN A 58 -8.83 10.79 -7.68
N MET A 59 -8.70 9.50 -7.99
CA MET A 59 -9.71 8.49 -7.72
C MET A 59 -9.07 7.21 -7.19
N ARG A 60 -9.80 6.50 -6.31
CA ARG A 60 -9.39 5.18 -5.83
C ARG A 60 -10.62 4.30 -5.61
N HIS A 61 -10.57 3.11 -6.18
CA HIS A 61 -11.53 2.05 -5.91
C HIS A 61 -10.81 0.90 -5.21
N SER A 62 -11.29 0.49 -4.07
CA SER A 62 -10.74 -0.65 -3.32
C SER A 62 -11.83 -1.65 -2.98
N VAL A 63 -11.54 -2.92 -3.20
CA VAL A 63 -12.35 -4.07 -2.82
C VAL A 63 -11.52 -4.90 -1.85
N GLU A 64 -12.10 -5.29 -0.75
CA GLU A 64 -11.47 -6.09 0.29
C GLU A 64 -12.36 -7.28 0.64
N THR A 65 -11.77 -8.46 0.64
CA THR A 65 -12.42 -9.69 1.10
C THR A 65 -11.56 -10.31 2.19
N THR A 66 -12.15 -10.52 3.37
CA THR A 66 -11.48 -11.14 4.51
C THR A 66 -12.16 -12.47 4.83
N LYS A 67 -11.38 -13.52 4.99
CA LYS A 67 -11.84 -14.87 5.31
C LYS A 67 -11.01 -15.49 6.43
N ALA A 68 -11.67 -15.94 7.48
CA ALA A 68 -11.04 -16.74 8.51
C ALA A 68 -11.15 -18.24 8.19
N GLU A 69 -10.12 -19.02 8.50
CA GLU A 69 -10.15 -20.47 8.29
C GLU A 69 -10.98 -21.18 9.36
N ARG A 70 -10.87 -20.76 10.63
CA ARG A 70 -11.59 -21.38 11.74
C ARG A 70 -13.08 -21.03 11.74
N PHE A 71 -13.92 -22.02 11.92
CA PHE A 71 -15.39 -21.88 11.86
C PHE A 71 -15.93 -20.79 12.78
N TYR A 72 -15.52 -20.75 14.03
CA TYR A 72 -16.00 -19.73 14.98
C TYR A 72 -15.54 -18.32 14.64
N ALA A 73 -14.35 -18.15 14.02
CA ALA A 73 -13.85 -16.86 13.60
C ALA A 73 -14.58 -16.33 12.35
N ARG A 74 -15.11 -17.22 11.51
CA ARG A 74 -15.84 -16.84 10.27
C ARG A 74 -17.05 -15.94 10.55
N MET A 75 -17.74 -16.16 11.65
CA MET A 75 -18.93 -15.39 12.02
C MET A 75 -18.62 -13.91 12.32
N PHE A 76 -17.37 -13.58 12.67
CA PHE A 76 -16.98 -12.23 13.09
C PHE A 76 -15.99 -11.56 12.15
N VAL A 77 -15.31 -12.33 11.30
CA VAL A 77 -14.18 -11.86 10.49
C VAL A 77 -14.51 -11.85 9.00
N ASN A 78 -15.36 -12.77 8.53
CA ASN A 78 -15.67 -12.83 7.11
C ASN A 78 -16.46 -11.60 6.69
N GLU A 79 -15.92 -10.89 5.72
CA GLU A 79 -16.58 -9.74 5.11
C GLU A 79 -16.04 -9.49 3.71
N SER A 80 -16.88 -8.91 2.85
CA SER A 80 -16.51 -8.53 1.51
C SER A 80 -17.08 -7.15 1.20
N LYS A 81 -16.22 -6.14 1.17
CA LYS A 81 -16.62 -4.72 1.09
C LYS A 81 -15.85 -3.98 0.02
N GLY A 82 -16.49 -2.99 -0.56
CA GLY A 82 -15.85 -2.07 -1.48
C GLY A 82 -15.99 -0.60 -1.06
N LYS A 83 -15.04 0.20 -1.56
CA LYS A 83 -14.97 1.63 -1.30
C LYS A 83 -14.49 2.36 -2.54
N ILE A 84 -15.21 3.41 -2.93
CA ILE A 84 -14.85 4.29 -4.05
C ILE A 84 -14.72 5.72 -3.53
N ILE A 85 -13.57 6.33 -3.75
CA ILE A 85 -13.32 7.75 -3.50
C ILE A 85 -13.06 8.39 -4.87
N ASP A 86 -13.82 9.40 -5.21
CA ASP A 86 -13.67 10.24 -6.39
C ASP A 86 -13.61 11.70 -5.95
N ASN A 87 -12.41 12.24 -5.87
CA ASN A 87 -12.17 13.62 -5.47
C ASN A 87 -12.62 14.61 -6.55
N ASN A 88 -12.60 14.20 -7.83
CA ASN A 88 -13.02 15.10 -8.94
C ASN A 88 -14.51 15.46 -8.84
N SER A 89 -15.34 14.59 -8.27
CA SER A 89 -16.77 14.80 -8.08
C SER A 89 -17.22 14.88 -6.62
N ASN A 90 -16.30 14.95 -5.68
CA ASN A 90 -16.53 14.94 -4.23
C ASN A 90 -17.45 13.80 -3.79
N LYS A 91 -17.19 12.59 -4.29
CA LYS A 91 -18.00 11.42 -4.01
C LYS A 91 -17.22 10.39 -3.22
N TYR A 92 -17.89 9.83 -2.22
CA TYR A 92 -17.42 8.72 -1.43
C TYR A 92 -18.54 7.70 -1.26
N TRP A 93 -18.33 6.48 -1.79
CA TRP A 93 -19.27 5.38 -1.64
C TRP A 93 -18.60 4.22 -0.92
N LYS A 94 -19.42 3.53 -0.15
CA LYS A 94 -19.13 2.19 0.36
C LYS A 94 -20.19 1.23 -0.13
N TYR A 95 -19.82 -0.03 -0.29
CA TYR A 95 -20.75 -1.07 -0.69
C TYR A 95 -20.40 -2.41 -0.07
N ASP A 96 -21.42 -3.23 0.14
CA ASP A 96 -21.33 -4.62 0.56
C ASP A 96 -21.49 -5.51 -0.65
N ILE A 97 -20.58 -6.47 -0.83
CA ILE A 97 -20.58 -7.36 -2.00
C ILE A 97 -21.55 -8.52 -1.82
N GLU A 98 -21.72 -9.01 -0.60
CA GLU A 98 -22.60 -10.14 -0.30
C GLU A 98 -24.06 -9.72 -0.40
N ASP A 99 -24.41 -8.58 0.20
CA ASP A 99 -25.76 -8.05 0.20
C ASP A 99 -26.10 -7.30 -1.09
N LYS A 100 -25.12 -6.97 -1.93
CA LYS A 100 -25.24 -6.11 -3.11
C LYS A 100 -25.89 -4.76 -2.82
N GLU A 101 -25.50 -4.19 -1.71
CA GLU A 101 -25.98 -2.89 -1.23
C GLU A 101 -24.88 -1.84 -1.28
N TYR A 102 -25.24 -0.58 -1.52
CA TYR A 102 -24.30 0.53 -1.44
C TYR A 102 -24.92 1.75 -0.76
N TRP A 103 -24.07 2.61 -0.20
CA TRP A 103 -24.48 3.87 0.42
C TRP A 103 -23.45 4.96 0.16
N ALA A 104 -23.96 6.18 0.02
CA ALA A 104 -23.12 7.36 0.00
C ALA A 104 -22.63 7.67 1.42
N VAL A 105 -21.36 8.02 1.51
CA VAL A 105 -20.73 8.50 2.75
C VAL A 105 -20.44 9.98 2.56
N PRO A 106 -20.67 10.85 3.55
CA PRO A 106 -20.26 12.24 3.47
C PRO A 106 -18.79 12.36 3.09
N PHE A 107 -18.47 13.19 2.08
CA PHE A 107 -17.11 13.26 1.50
C PHE A 107 -16.08 13.71 2.54
N GLU A 108 -16.48 14.53 3.52
CA GLU A 108 -15.64 14.98 4.63
C GLU A 108 -15.08 13.82 5.48
N LYS A 109 -15.69 12.63 5.41
CA LYS A 109 -15.16 11.40 6.04
C LYS A 109 -14.04 10.75 5.24
N ALA A 110 -13.84 11.16 3.98
CA ALA A 110 -12.67 10.75 3.19
C ALA A 110 -11.44 11.60 3.49
N LEU A 111 -11.63 12.84 4.01
CA LEU A 111 -10.56 13.76 4.34
C LEU A 111 -9.69 13.23 5.48
N TYR A 112 -8.42 13.56 5.42
CA TYR A 112 -7.46 13.20 6.46
C TYR A 112 -7.83 13.87 7.79
N LYS A 113 -7.81 13.08 8.84
CA LYS A 113 -7.90 13.54 10.22
C LYS A 113 -6.65 13.13 10.96
N LYS A 114 -5.98 14.10 11.60
CA LYS A 114 -4.81 13.79 12.41
C LYS A 114 -5.23 12.84 13.53
N ASP A 115 -4.61 11.67 13.57
CA ASP A 115 -4.76 10.76 14.69
C ASP A 115 -4.02 11.34 15.90
N THR A 116 -4.73 11.51 17.01
CA THR A 116 -4.18 12.02 18.26
C THR A 116 -3.89 10.90 19.26
N THR A 117 -4.07 9.64 18.87
CA THR A 117 -3.71 8.51 19.74
C THR A 117 -2.19 8.45 19.88
N THR A 118 -1.72 8.73 21.07
CA THR A 118 -0.33 8.45 21.46
C THR A 118 -0.16 6.95 21.58
N THR A 119 0.67 6.36 20.75
CA THR A 119 1.16 4.98 20.98
C THR A 119 1.99 5.00 22.25
N GLU A 120 1.56 4.23 23.25
CA GLU A 120 2.41 3.98 24.43
C GLU A 120 3.73 3.38 23.95
N ASN A 121 4.83 3.93 24.43
CA ASN A 121 6.16 3.38 24.16
C ASN A 121 6.22 1.96 24.72
N ASP A 122 6.59 1.01 23.89
CA ASP A 122 6.85 -0.37 24.31
C ASP A 122 8.06 -0.37 25.27
N ASP A 123 7.86 -0.85 26.50
CA ASP A 123 8.91 -0.97 27.54
C ASP A 123 9.98 -2.03 27.19
N ASP A 124 10.02 -2.50 25.95
CA ASP A 124 10.97 -3.51 25.48
C ASP A 124 11.83 -2.96 24.31
N PRO A 125 12.85 -2.14 24.60
CA PRO A 125 13.68 -1.51 23.58
C PRO A 125 14.45 -2.55 22.75
N VAL A 126 14.75 -2.22 21.51
CA VAL A 126 15.56 -3.03 20.61
C VAL A 126 17.03 -2.90 21.01
N GLU A 127 17.71 -4.00 21.34
CA GLU A 127 19.12 -4.06 21.69
C GLU A 127 20.03 -4.43 20.51
N ASP A 128 19.57 -5.31 19.62
CA ASP A 128 20.37 -5.80 18.51
C ASP A 128 19.55 -5.88 17.22
N ILE A 129 20.22 -5.58 16.11
CA ILE A 129 19.65 -5.68 14.77
C ILE A 129 20.66 -6.33 13.84
N SER A 130 20.24 -7.37 13.17
CA SER A 130 21.01 -7.99 12.09
C SER A 130 20.23 -7.99 10.79
N ARG A 131 20.92 -7.84 9.67
CA ARG A 131 20.34 -7.96 8.34
C ARG A 131 21.23 -8.79 7.42
N THR A 132 20.61 -9.70 6.68
CA THR A 132 21.24 -10.50 5.63
C THR A 132 20.40 -10.45 4.38
N ASP A 133 21.03 -10.66 3.23
CA ASP A 133 20.35 -10.73 1.94
C ASP A 133 20.84 -11.93 1.12
N LYS A 134 20.03 -12.36 0.18
CA LYS A 134 20.37 -13.38 -0.81
C LYS A 134 19.49 -13.24 -2.04
N ASN A 135 20.00 -13.65 -3.19
CA ASN A 135 19.18 -13.86 -4.38
C ASN A 135 18.11 -14.94 -4.10
N ASP A 136 16.91 -14.72 -4.58
CA ASP A 136 15.77 -15.62 -4.38
C ASP A 136 15.04 -15.83 -5.72
N VAL A 137 13.75 -16.02 -5.68
CA VAL A 137 12.90 -16.35 -6.82
C VAL A 137 12.67 -15.18 -7.77
N VAL A 138 12.28 -15.48 -9.00
CA VAL A 138 11.82 -14.48 -9.96
C VAL A 138 10.38 -14.07 -9.63
N ILE A 139 10.11 -12.77 -9.50
CA ILE A 139 8.79 -12.20 -9.24
C ILE A 139 8.56 -11.09 -10.26
N PHE A 140 7.37 -11.05 -10.89
CA PHE A 140 7.06 -10.13 -11.99
C PHE A 140 8.12 -10.12 -13.11
N GLY A 141 8.68 -11.30 -13.43
CA GLY A 141 9.72 -11.45 -14.45
C GLY A 141 11.10 -10.87 -14.06
N LYS A 142 11.27 -10.41 -12.83
CA LYS A 142 12.54 -9.85 -12.33
C LYS A 142 13.13 -10.70 -11.21
N GLN A 143 14.45 -10.80 -11.18
CA GLN A 143 15.17 -11.45 -10.08
C GLN A 143 14.92 -10.65 -8.81
N SER A 144 14.49 -11.32 -7.74
CA SER A 144 14.29 -10.71 -6.42
C SER A 144 15.46 -11.01 -5.49
N ASN A 145 15.70 -10.08 -4.55
CA ASN A 145 16.57 -10.29 -3.40
C ASN A 145 15.71 -10.46 -2.16
N LYS A 146 15.95 -11.51 -1.39
CA LYS A 146 15.33 -11.71 -0.09
C LYS A 146 16.21 -11.11 0.99
N TRP A 147 15.64 -10.18 1.75
CA TRP A 147 16.23 -9.53 2.92
C TRP A 147 15.64 -10.13 4.18
N VAL A 148 16.48 -10.48 5.14
CA VAL A 148 16.05 -10.94 6.46
C VAL A 148 16.60 -9.98 7.49
N THR A 149 15.72 -9.25 8.17
CA THR A 149 16.08 -8.33 9.25
C THR A 149 15.55 -8.91 10.56
N THR A 150 16.41 -9.10 11.52
CA THR A 150 16.07 -9.59 12.86
C THR A 150 16.30 -8.47 13.86
N PHE A 151 15.26 -8.15 14.62
CA PHE A 151 15.32 -7.24 15.77
C PHE A 151 15.25 -8.10 17.03
N THR A 152 16.17 -7.89 17.95
CA THR A 152 16.19 -8.55 19.25
C THR A 152 16.01 -7.49 20.33
N SER A 153 15.05 -7.71 21.24
CA SER A 153 14.78 -6.78 22.32
C SER A 153 15.60 -7.11 23.57
N ALA A 154 15.66 -6.17 24.52
CA ALA A 154 16.31 -6.33 25.81
C ALA A 154 15.78 -7.55 26.60
N LYS A 155 14.51 -7.88 26.43
CA LYS A 155 13.90 -9.08 27.06
C LYS A 155 14.17 -10.38 26.29
N GLY A 156 14.88 -10.32 25.17
CA GLY A 156 15.21 -11.46 24.31
C GLY A 156 14.07 -11.87 23.36
N ASN A 157 13.02 -11.06 23.21
CA ASN A 157 12.00 -11.27 22.18
C ASN A 157 12.58 -10.97 20.81
N ARG A 158 12.10 -11.67 19.78
CA ARG A 158 12.60 -11.48 18.41
C ARG A 158 11.48 -11.11 17.45
N LEU A 159 11.74 -10.13 16.59
CA LEU A 159 10.92 -9.80 15.45
C LEU A 159 11.74 -10.04 14.18
N ILE A 160 11.27 -10.95 13.34
CA ILE A 160 11.93 -11.30 12.08
C ILE A 160 11.09 -10.75 10.93
N LEU A 161 11.72 -9.90 10.12
CA LEU A 161 11.16 -9.39 8.88
C LEU A 161 11.84 -10.09 7.71
N GLU A 162 11.05 -10.68 6.83
CA GLU A 162 11.53 -11.18 5.55
C GLU A 162 10.89 -10.33 4.45
N GLU A 163 11.70 -9.70 3.61
CA GLU A 163 11.25 -8.77 2.58
C GLU A 163 11.89 -9.14 1.24
N TRP A 164 11.09 -9.16 0.17
CA TRP A 164 11.57 -9.47 -1.18
C TRP A 164 11.50 -8.20 -2.01
N SER A 165 12.68 -7.70 -2.38
CA SER A 165 12.82 -6.56 -3.26
C SER A 165 13.09 -6.99 -4.70
N VAL A 166 12.56 -6.24 -5.64
CA VAL A 166 12.86 -6.34 -7.07
C VAL A 166 13.38 -5.00 -7.57
N PRO A 167 14.09 -4.98 -8.71
CA PRO A 167 14.33 -3.72 -9.40
C PRO A 167 13.03 -2.99 -9.69
N GLU A 168 13.14 -1.70 -9.94
CA GLU A 168 12.04 -0.80 -10.24
C GLU A 168 10.91 -1.38 -11.09
N LEU A 169 9.67 -1.20 -10.63
CA LEU A 169 8.43 -1.57 -11.31
C LEU A 169 7.67 -0.29 -11.72
N PRO A 170 7.67 0.07 -13.01
CA PRO A 170 7.01 1.32 -13.46
C PRO A 170 5.53 1.42 -13.04
N ALA A 171 4.80 0.31 -13.06
CA ALA A 171 3.40 0.29 -12.63
C ALA A 171 3.23 0.57 -11.13
N LEU A 172 4.17 0.11 -10.26
CA LEU A 172 4.12 0.41 -8.83
C LEU A 172 4.40 1.90 -8.55
N ARG A 173 5.35 2.48 -9.28
CA ARG A 173 5.62 3.92 -9.19
C ARG A 173 4.45 4.78 -9.66
N LEU A 174 3.77 4.35 -10.72
CA LEU A 174 2.57 5.03 -11.17
C LEU A 174 1.45 4.93 -10.13
N ALA A 175 1.22 3.74 -9.54
CA ALA A 175 0.27 3.56 -8.44
C ALA A 175 0.59 4.46 -7.26
N ASP A 176 1.87 4.53 -6.85
CA ASP A 176 2.33 5.43 -5.81
C ASP A 176 2.06 6.91 -6.13
N SER A 177 2.37 7.34 -7.35
CA SER A 177 2.15 8.71 -7.80
C SER A 177 0.67 9.08 -7.76
N LEU A 178 -0.20 8.21 -8.30
CA LEU A 178 -1.66 8.42 -8.30
C LEU A 178 -2.23 8.43 -6.88
N ASN A 179 -1.79 7.49 -6.03
CA ASN A 179 -2.22 7.44 -4.64
C ASN A 179 -1.74 8.66 -3.85
N ARG A 180 -0.48 9.08 -4.02
CA ARG A 180 0.08 10.25 -3.35
C ARG A 180 -0.68 11.53 -3.74
N ALA A 181 -0.97 11.70 -5.04
CA ALA A 181 -1.77 12.84 -5.50
C ALA A 181 -3.15 12.87 -4.81
N LEU A 182 -3.87 11.75 -4.79
CA LEU A 182 -5.16 11.67 -4.11
C LEU A 182 -5.04 11.92 -2.60
N GLU A 183 -4.07 11.33 -1.90
CA GLU A 183 -3.90 11.52 -0.44
C GLU A 183 -3.58 12.98 -0.09
N LEU A 184 -2.79 13.69 -0.91
CA LEU A 184 -2.52 15.12 -0.75
C LEU A 184 -3.80 15.96 -0.94
N GLU A 185 -4.59 15.68 -1.96
CA GLU A 185 -5.89 16.34 -2.21
C GLU A 185 -6.90 16.08 -1.07
N LEU A 186 -6.82 14.90 -0.43
CA LEU A 186 -7.61 14.58 0.76
C LEU A 186 -7.04 15.23 2.05
N GLY A 187 -6.02 16.06 1.93
CA GLY A 187 -5.44 16.84 3.03
C GLY A 187 -4.39 16.10 3.87
N LYS A 188 -3.92 14.94 3.43
CA LYS A 188 -2.88 14.20 4.16
C LYS A 188 -1.52 14.86 3.96
N PRO A 189 -0.77 15.18 5.04
CA PRO A 189 0.57 15.74 4.93
C PRO A 189 1.52 14.81 4.17
N ASP A 190 2.31 15.38 3.26
CA ASP A 190 3.25 14.60 2.44
C ASP A 190 4.24 13.77 3.25
N SER A 191 4.69 14.29 4.38
CA SER A 191 5.64 13.63 5.29
C SER A 191 5.15 12.29 5.86
N ILE A 192 3.84 12.04 5.86
CA ILE A 192 3.24 10.80 6.39
C ILE A 192 2.68 9.89 5.30
N ILE A 193 2.81 10.25 4.02
CA ILE A 193 2.43 9.39 2.90
C ILE A 193 3.59 8.43 2.63
N THR A 194 3.40 7.17 3.03
CA THR A 194 4.42 6.14 2.83
C THR A 194 4.25 5.50 1.44
N PRO A 195 5.30 5.47 0.61
CA PRO A 195 5.28 4.76 -0.66
C PRO A 195 5.04 3.25 -0.47
N MET A 196 4.26 2.64 -1.37
CA MET A 196 3.83 1.24 -1.27
C MET A 196 4.99 0.25 -1.35
N GLY A 197 6.06 0.58 -2.08
CA GLY A 197 7.24 -0.28 -2.26
C GLY A 197 8.29 -0.19 -1.16
N LYS A 198 8.05 0.52 -0.04
CA LYS A 198 9.07 0.73 1.01
C LYS A 198 9.22 -0.42 2.02
N GLY A 199 8.23 -1.30 2.13
CA GLY A 199 8.26 -2.44 3.03
C GLY A 199 8.12 -2.12 4.52
N PHE A 200 8.12 -3.18 5.34
CA PHE A 200 7.90 -3.07 6.78
C PHE A 200 9.12 -2.57 7.55
N SER A 201 10.33 -2.91 7.13
CA SER A 201 11.55 -2.46 7.82
C SER A 201 11.66 -0.94 7.84
N SER A 202 11.28 -0.27 6.76
CA SER A 202 11.25 1.19 6.71
C SER A 202 10.22 1.79 7.69
N MET A 203 9.08 1.14 7.87
CA MET A 203 8.07 1.57 8.85
C MET A 203 8.55 1.35 10.28
N MET A 204 9.18 0.20 10.57
CA MET A 204 9.66 -0.14 11.91
C MET A 204 10.77 0.78 12.39
N ILE A 205 11.69 1.17 11.49
CA ILE A 205 12.78 2.12 11.81
C ILE A 205 12.21 3.49 12.24
N ASN A 206 11.09 3.90 11.67
CA ASN A 206 10.46 5.18 12.00
C ASN A 206 9.61 5.16 13.29
N ILE A 207 9.16 3.97 13.72
CA ILE A 207 8.28 3.82 14.89
C ILE A 207 9.07 3.57 16.17
N ARG A 208 10.25 2.93 16.08
CA ARG A 208 11.07 2.57 17.23
C ARG A 208 12.33 3.43 17.26
N ASP A 209 12.71 3.89 18.45
CA ASP A 209 14.05 4.46 18.69
C ASP A 209 15.10 3.35 18.55
N VAL A 210 15.44 3.06 17.31
CA VAL A 210 16.41 2.02 16.99
C VAL A 210 17.81 2.64 17.06
N PRO A 211 18.74 2.09 17.88
CA PRO A 211 20.07 2.67 18.08
C PRO A 211 20.95 2.61 16.82
N TYR A 212 20.51 1.95 15.76
CA TYR A 212 21.25 1.77 14.51
C TYR A 212 20.45 2.24 13.31
N LYS A 213 21.11 2.98 12.41
CA LYS A 213 20.56 3.27 11.08
C LYS A 213 20.74 2.04 10.19
N LEU A 214 19.65 1.39 9.84
CA LEU A 214 19.65 0.41 8.77
C LEU A 214 19.60 1.12 7.42
N ASP A 215 20.45 0.69 6.49
CA ASP A 215 20.35 1.16 5.12
C ASP A 215 19.00 0.77 4.51
N GLN A 216 18.48 1.64 3.66
CA GLN A 216 17.26 1.36 2.95
C GLN A 216 17.47 0.15 2.02
N ILE A 217 16.52 -0.80 2.02
CA ILE A 217 16.55 -1.92 1.08
C ILE A 217 16.43 -1.36 -0.35
N PRO A 218 17.37 -1.70 -1.25
CA PRO A 218 17.34 -1.26 -2.63
C PRO A 218 16.18 -1.92 -3.40
N GLY A 219 15.59 -1.15 -4.33
CA GLY A 219 14.45 -1.60 -5.13
C GLY A 219 13.11 -1.42 -4.44
N GLU A 220 12.13 -2.16 -4.89
CA GLU A 220 10.73 -2.10 -4.44
C GLU A 220 10.32 -3.40 -3.77
N ILE A 221 9.78 -3.31 -2.56
CA ILE A 221 9.32 -4.46 -1.78
C ILE A 221 7.93 -4.87 -2.29
N ILE A 222 7.84 -6.09 -2.78
CA ILE A 222 6.60 -6.65 -3.38
C ILE A 222 6.04 -7.82 -2.59
N LYS A 223 6.82 -8.35 -1.66
CA LYS A 223 6.42 -9.37 -0.72
C LYS A 223 7.15 -9.15 0.59
N ALA A 224 6.45 -9.29 1.70
CA ALA A 224 7.05 -9.22 3.02
C ALA A 224 6.36 -10.15 4.00
N SER A 225 7.06 -10.57 5.05
CA SER A 225 6.48 -11.25 6.19
C SER A 225 7.09 -10.75 7.49
N ILE A 226 6.28 -10.76 8.54
CA ILE A 226 6.64 -10.43 9.91
C ILE A 226 6.37 -11.66 10.77
N LYS A 227 7.32 -12.04 11.61
CA LYS A 227 7.16 -13.11 12.61
C LYS A 227 7.67 -12.62 13.95
N SER A 228 6.82 -12.65 14.95
CA SER A 228 7.16 -12.29 16.33
C SER A 228 7.34 -13.54 17.17
N TYR A 229 8.40 -13.59 17.96
CA TYR A 229 8.75 -14.70 18.84
C TYR A 229 8.99 -14.16 20.24
N LYS A 230 8.44 -14.81 21.26
CA LYS A 230 8.88 -14.61 22.62
C LYS A 230 10.23 -15.28 22.84
N LYS A 231 10.93 -14.86 23.89
CA LYS A 231 12.20 -15.47 24.31
C LYS A 231 12.03 -16.99 24.40
N ASP A 232 13.01 -17.73 23.88
CA ASP A 232 13.09 -19.20 23.88
C ASP A 232 11.96 -19.94 23.11
N GLU A 233 10.99 -19.25 22.53
CA GLU A 233 9.96 -19.87 21.72
C GLU A 233 10.47 -20.19 20.30
N ARG A 234 10.17 -21.41 19.81
CA ARG A 234 10.50 -21.84 18.44
C ARG A 234 9.41 -21.52 17.43
N LYS A 235 8.17 -21.36 17.90
CA LYS A 235 7.03 -21.00 17.05
C LYS A 235 6.72 -19.51 17.22
N PRO A 236 6.39 -18.81 16.14
CA PRO A 236 5.96 -17.42 16.27
C PRO A 236 4.66 -17.35 17.06
N ASN A 237 4.54 -16.37 17.94
CA ASN A 237 3.29 -16.04 18.60
C ASN A 237 2.37 -15.17 17.73
N PHE A 238 2.94 -14.54 16.69
CA PHE A 238 2.21 -13.80 15.67
C PHE A 238 2.97 -13.90 14.35
N SER A 239 2.24 -14.04 13.25
CA SER A 239 2.82 -13.86 11.92
C SER A 239 1.87 -13.12 11.00
N MET A 240 2.46 -12.33 10.10
CA MET A 240 1.76 -11.63 9.03
C MET A 240 2.58 -11.72 7.75
N GLY A 241 1.93 -11.96 6.64
CA GLY A 241 2.53 -11.89 5.31
C GLY A 241 1.73 -10.96 4.40
N ILE A 242 2.41 -10.28 3.50
CA ILE A 242 1.81 -9.46 2.44
C ILE A 242 2.52 -9.76 1.13
N LYS A 243 1.75 -9.84 0.05
CA LYS A 243 2.29 -10.06 -1.30
C LYS A 243 1.43 -9.33 -2.32
N ILE A 244 2.06 -8.56 -3.19
CA ILE A 244 1.43 -8.07 -4.42
C ILE A 244 1.37 -9.25 -5.39
N THR A 245 0.18 -9.64 -5.82
CA THR A 245 -0.05 -10.79 -6.71
C THR A 245 -0.32 -10.37 -8.13
N ARG A 246 -0.80 -9.14 -8.33
CA ARG A 246 -1.05 -8.54 -9.64
C ARG A 246 -0.72 -7.05 -9.61
N LEU A 247 -0.16 -6.55 -10.70
CA LEU A 247 0.21 -5.16 -10.86
C LEU A 247 0.20 -4.80 -12.35
N ASP A 248 -0.89 -4.18 -12.81
CA ASP A 248 -1.11 -3.84 -14.20
C ASP A 248 -1.36 -2.34 -14.36
N SER A 249 -0.73 -1.75 -15.37
CA SER A 249 -1.00 -0.39 -15.82
C SER A 249 -1.79 -0.44 -17.12
N GLU A 250 -2.91 0.26 -17.19
CA GLU A 250 -3.83 0.26 -18.32
C GLU A 250 -4.45 1.65 -18.58
N THR A 251 -5.10 1.82 -19.72
CA THR A 251 -5.85 3.05 -20.02
C THR A 251 -6.98 3.24 -19.01
N LEU A 252 -7.19 4.49 -18.59
CA LEU A 252 -8.24 4.87 -17.64
C LEU A 252 -9.62 4.44 -18.12
N ASN A 253 -10.30 3.63 -17.31
CA ASN A 253 -11.68 3.22 -17.52
C ASN A 253 -12.56 3.74 -16.37
N MET A 254 -13.35 4.77 -16.63
CA MET A 254 -14.23 5.39 -15.63
C MET A 254 -15.28 4.44 -15.04
N ASN A 255 -15.60 3.34 -15.71
CA ASN A 255 -16.53 2.35 -15.15
C ASN A 255 -15.93 1.60 -13.93
N ASN A 256 -14.60 1.55 -13.83
CA ASN A 256 -13.92 0.97 -12.68
C ASN A 256 -14.09 1.81 -11.39
N PHE A 257 -14.55 3.06 -11.49
CA PHE A 257 -14.77 3.97 -10.37
C PHE A 257 -16.26 4.25 -10.14
N ARG A 258 -17.11 3.29 -10.49
CA ARG A 258 -18.55 3.33 -10.27
C ARG A 258 -19.00 2.13 -9.44
N VAL A 259 -20.02 2.34 -8.64
CA VAL A 259 -20.72 1.23 -7.98
C VAL A 259 -21.33 0.32 -9.06
N PRO A 260 -21.23 -1.01 -8.94
CA PRO A 260 -21.85 -1.93 -9.87
C PRO A 260 -23.36 -1.66 -10.02
N LYS A 261 -23.88 -1.76 -11.26
CA LYS A 261 -25.26 -1.37 -11.58
C LYS A 261 -26.33 -2.20 -10.88
N GLU A 262 -25.97 -3.44 -10.54
CA GLU A 262 -26.85 -4.41 -9.87
C GLU A 262 -26.98 -4.18 -8.36
N TYR A 263 -26.31 -3.18 -7.80
CA TYR A 263 -26.33 -2.89 -6.36
C TYR A 263 -27.45 -1.91 -6.03
N ILE A 264 -28.10 -2.13 -4.89
CA ILE A 264 -29.23 -1.35 -4.42
C ILE A 264 -28.74 -0.23 -3.48
N SER A 265 -29.19 0.99 -3.70
CA SER A 265 -28.88 2.11 -2.83
C SER A 265 -29.66 2.05 -1.53
N ILE A 266 -28.96 2.12 -0.42
CA ILE A 266 -29.56 2.18 0.92
C ILE A 266 -29.13 3.43 1.67
N LYS A 267 -29.84 3.79 2.72
CA LYS A 267 -29.46 4.85 3.68
C LYS A 267 -28.84 4.18 4.91
N LYS A 268 -27.59 4.50 5.23
CA LYS A 268 -26.92 4.10 6.49
C LYS A 268 -26.55 5.29 7.33
#